data_1a5a6c7fd02b6e5b6b5811de5b3d65d5
#
_entry.id   1a5a6c7fd02b6e5b6b5811de5b3d65d5
#
_cell.length_a   1.000
_cell.length_b   1.000
_cell.length_c   1.000
_cell.angle_alpha   90.00
_cell.angle_beta   90.00
_cell.angle_gamma   90.00
#
_symmetry.space_group_name_H-M   'P 1'
#
loop_
_entity.id
_entity.type
_entity.pdbx_description
1 polymer ?
#
loop_
_entity_poly.entity_id
_entity_poly.type
_entity_poly.pdbx_seq_one_letter_code
_entity_poly.pdbx_strand_id
1 'polypeptide(L)' 'MSNNEDNIKLDRKERGLIGIALEVYKFDLEERLKNEKLSETGRNILKSNLCLVKELELKFKEW' A
#
# COMPACT_ATOMS: atom_id res chain seq x y z
N MET A 1 13.03 -23.96 7.02
CA MET A 1 13.21 -23.53 6.33
C MET A 1 12.77 -22.59 6.06
N SER A 2 12.47 -22.42 6.33
CA SER A 2 12.23 -21.59 5.99
C SER A 2 12.67 -20.60 5.45
N ASN A 3 13.14 -20.50 5.22
CA ASN A 3 13.82 -19.73 4.41
C ASN A 3 13.22 -19.22 3.22
N ASN A 4 11.97 -19.55 2.98
CA ASN A 4 11.31 -19.20 1.77
C ASN A 4 11.09 -17.73 1.64
N GLU A 5 10.87 -17.03 2.73
CA GLU A 5 10.66 -15.63 2.58
C GLU A 5 11.93 -14.91 2.20
N ASP A 6 13.05 -15.46 2.55
CA ASP A 6 14.32 -14.88 2.15
C ASP A 6 14.58 -15.04 0.68
N ASN A 7 13.90 -15.98 0.06
CA ASN A 7 14.12 -16.29 -1.33
C ASN A 7 13.04 -15.80 -2.25
N ILE A 8 12.12 -15.00 -1.75
CA ILE A 8 11.08 -14.43 -2.59
C ILE A 8 11.74 -13.45 -3.55
N LYS A 9 11.65 -13.78 -4.81
CA LYS A 9 12.19 -12.94 -5.84
C LYS A 9 11.09 -12.62 -6.82
N LEU A 10 10.86 -11.35 -7.00
CA LEU A 10 9.86 -10.89 -7.93
C LEU A 10 10.54 -10.47 -9.22
N ASP A 11 9.98 -10.86 -10.35
CA ASP A 11 10.54 -10.41 -11.60
C ASP A 11 10.06 -8.97 -11.84
N ARG A 12 10.55 -8.39 -12.94
CA ARG A 12 10.28 -6.99 -13.24
C ARG A 12 8.79 -6.73 -13.42
N LYS A 13 8.11 -7.64 -14.06
CA LYS A 13 6.67 -7.48 -14.30
C LYS A 13 5.89 -7.53 -13.01
N GLU A 14 6.27 -8.46 -12.13
CA GLU A 14 5.60 -8.59 -10.85
C GLU A 14 5.80 -7.36 -9.99
N ARG A 15 7.01 -6.83 -9.99
CA ARG A 15 7.30 -5.60 -9.25
C ARG A 15 6.48 -4.44 -9.78
N GLY A 16 6.39 -4.34 -11.10
CA GLY A 16 5.61 -3.28 -11.70
C GLY A 16 4.15 -3.37 -11.31
N LEU A 17 3.62 -4.59 -11.32
CA LEU A 17 2.23 -4.79 -10.96
C LEU A 17 1.96 -4.42 -9.51
N ILE A 18 2.86 -4.81 -8.61
CA ILE A 18 2.72 -4.48 -7.20
C ILE A 18 2.80 -2.97 -7.00
N GLY A 19 3.73 -2.31 -7.69
CA GLY A 19 3.86 -0.87 -7.59
C GLY A 19 2.60 -0.15 -8.04
N ILE A 20 2.01 -0.61 -9.13
CA ILE A 20 0.76 -0.04 -9.62
C ILE A 20 -0.36 -0.29 -8.63
N ALA A 21 -0.42 -1.49 -8.07
CA ALA A 21 -1.47 -1.83 -7.10
C ALA A 21 -1.37 -0.93 -5.87
N LEU A 22 -0.17 -0.69 -5.38
CA LEU A 22 0.03 0.19 -4.24
C LEU A 22 -0.41 1.62 -4.56
N GLU A 23 -0.10 2.08 -5.76
CA GLU A 23 -0.46 3.42 -6.17
C GLU A 23 -1.97 3.57 -6.30
N VAL A 24 -2.63 2.59 -6.90
CA VAL A 24 -4.08 2.59 -7.04
C VAL A 24 -4.75 2.56 -5.68
N TYR A 25 -4.24 1.73 -4.78
CA TYR A 25 -4.82 1.64 -3.46
C TYR A 25 -4.64 2.95 -2.68
N LYS A 26 -3.48 3.57 -2.81
CA LYS A 26 -3.23 4.85 -2.17
C LYS A 26 -4.23 5.89 -2.66
N PHE A 27 -4.44 5.94 -3.97
CA PHE A 27 -5.36 6.88 -4.57
C PHE A 27 -6.78 6.62 -4.08
N ASP A 28 -7.16 5.36 -4.00
CA ASP A 28 -8.48 4.98 -3.51
C ASP A 28 -8.69 5.45 -2.07
N LEU A 29 -7.67 5.27 -1.22
CA LEU A 29 -7.76 5.72 0.16
C LEU A 29 -7.92 7.24 0.24
N GLU A 30 -7.19 7.96 -0.60
CA GLU A 30 -7.27 9.41 -0.63
C GLU A 30 -8.66 9.86 -1.06
N GLU A 31 -9.23 9.18 -2.05
CA GLU A 31 -10.58 9.51 -2.50
C GLU A 31 -11.61 9.26 -1.42
N ARG A 32 -11.47 8.14 -0.71
CA ARG A 32 -12.40 7.82 0.37
C ARG A 32 -12.32 8.84 1.50
N LEU A 33 -11.12 9.37 1.74
CA LEU A 33 -10.94 10.36 2.80
C LEU A 33 -11.61 11.68 2.48
N LYS A 34 -11.97 11.92 1.24
CA LYS A 34 -12.67 13.13 0.85
C LYS A 34 -14.15 13.07 1.21
N ASN A 35 -14.65 11.89 1.57
CA ASN A 35 -16.05 11.75 1.91
C ASN A 35 -16.34 12.39 3.26
N GLU A 36 -17.15 13.42 3.26
CA GLU A 36 -17.45 14.16 4.46
C GLU A 36 -18.33 13.39 5.44
N LYS A 37 -18.96 12.34 4.96
CA LYS A 37 -19.84 11.53 5.80
C LYS A 37 -19.15 10.43 6.56
N LEU A 38 -17.82 10.32 6.39
CA LEU A 38 -17.08 9.31 7.12
C LEU A 38 -17.10 9.59 8.61
N SER A 39 -17.28 8.53 9.39
CA SER A 39 -17.16 8.65 10.82
C SER A 39 -15.72 8.92 11.18
N GLU A 40 -15.48 9.40 12.39
CA GLU A 40 -14.11 9.66 12.82
C GLU A 40 -13.30 8.38 12.86
N THR A 41 -13.90 7.29 13.35
CA THR A 41 -13.24 6.01 13.37
C THR A 41 -12.86 5.55 11.97
N GLY A 42 -13.81 5.65 11.04
CA GLY A 42 -13.53 5.28 9.65
C GLY A 42 -12.41 6.11 9.04
N ARG A 43 -12.42 7.39 9.32
CA ARG A 43 -11.39 8.29 8.82
C ARG A 43 -10.01 7.92 9.37
N ASN A 44 -9.96 7.60 10.66
CA ASN A 44 -8.70 7.23 11.29
C ASN A 44 -8.14 5.93 10.71
N ILE A 45 -9.01 4.97 10.44
CA ILE A 45 -8.59 3.70 9.84
C ILE A 45 -7.99 3.97 8.45
N LEU A 46 -8.66 4.79 7.65
CA LEU A 46 -8.17 5.10 6.32
C LEU A 46 -6.84 5.84 6.36
N LYS A 47 -6.69 6.78 7.29
CA LYS A 47 -5.45 7.51 7.42
C LYS A 47 -4.30 6.58 7.83
N SER A 48 -4.58 5.65 8.72
CA SER A 48 -3.58 4.69 9.15
C SER A 48 -3.14 3.81 7.99
N ASN A 49 -4.11 3.32 7.22
CA ASN A 49 -3.79 2.49 6.06
C ASN A 49 -3.02 3.28 5.00
N LEU A 50 -3.38 4.53 4.81
CA LEU A 50 -2.66 5.37 3.85
C LEU A 50 -1.20 5.56 4.26
N CYS A 51 -0.96 5.76 5.54
CA CYS A 51 0.39 5.89 6.05
C CYS A 51 1.20 4.62 5.79
N LEU A 52 0.59 3.47 6.07
CA LEU A 52 1.26 2.19 5.83
C LEU A 52 1.57 1.97 4.36
N VAL A 53 0.65 2.34 3.49
CA VAL A 53 0.87 2.19 2.06
C VAL A 53 2.03 3.06 1.60
N LYS A 54 2.11 4.29 2.10
CA LYS A 54 3.22 5.17 1.74
C LYS A 54 4.55 4.61 2.20
N GLU A 55 4.58 4.03 3.39
CA GLU A 55 5.79 3.40 3.88
C GLU A 55 6.19 2.20 3.03
N LEU A 56 5.19 1.40 2.64
CA LEU A 56 5.44 0.26 1.78
C LEU A 56 5.98 0.68 0.43
N GLU A 57 5.47 1.76 -0.12
CA GLU A 57 5.98 2.27 -1.38
C GLU A 57 7.45 2.63 -1.29
N LEU A 58 7.84 3.26 -0.20
CA LEU A 58 9.23 3.63 0.00
C LEU A 58 10.11 2.40 0.10
N LYS A 59 9.68 1.41 0.88
CA LYS A 59 10.43 0.18 1.02
C LYS A 59 10.52 -0.56 -0.30
N PHE A 60 9.44 -0.54 -1.05
CA PHE A 60 9.40 -1.25 -2.31
C PHE A 60 10.36 -0.64 -3.33
N LYS A 61 10.50 0.66 -3.32
CA LYS A 61 11.43 1.33 -4.22
C LYS A 61 12.87 0.98 -3.93
N GLU A 62 13.17 0.68 -2.69
CA GLU A 62 14.52 0.32 -2.29
C GLU A 62 14.82 -1.15 -2.45
N TRP A 63 13.81 -1.93 -2.75
CA TRP A 63 13.94 -3.36 -2.90
C TRP A 63 14.54 -3.69 -4.28
#